data_a7a3495315bdd38bf38b0087056cc0ef
#
_entry.id   a7a3495315bdd38bf38b0087056cc0ef
#
_cell.length_a   1.000
_cell.length_b   1.000
_cell.length_c   1.000
_cell.angle_alpha   90.00
_cell.angle_beta   90.00
_cell.angle_gamma   90.00
#
_symmetry.space_group_name_H-M   'P 1'
#
loop_
_entity.id
_entity.type
_entity.pdbx_description
1 polymer ?
#
loop_
_entity_poly.entity_id
_entity_poly.type
_entity_poly.pdbx_seq_one_letter_code
_entity_poly.pdbx_strand_id
1 'polypeptide(L)'
;AGCPTLTVVCDGEMPTIPRARALGVDPVVMRQPPKFTGPTLIASANLLVQREDVIALIKDGGRLITPDKKLLPIGMARKLDGTVAQTLKKSSRVISAGVALRVEDNFMAAMAEDELWETMGSSTDGLVDTCFNRPVGRVLSKLLIHTSVTPNQVSVFATIVGVGAA
;
A
#
# COMPACT_ATOMS: atom_id res chain seq x y z
N ALA A 1 13.42 -5.26 10.62
CA ALA A 1 13.01 -6.66 10.78
C ALA A 1 11.94 -6.95 9.75
N GLY A 2 12.22 -7.85 8.81
CA GLY A 2 11.26 -8.28 7.80
C GLY A 2 10.16 -9.15 8.41
N CYS A 3 9.00 -9.20 7.77
CA CYS A 3 7.96 -10.17 8.11
C CYS A 3 8.42 -11.56 7.64
N PRO A 4 8.66 -12.53 8.53
CA PRO A 4 9.25 -13.80 8.14
C PRO A 4 8.28 -14.71 7.38
N THR A 5 6.98 -14.47 7.51
CA THR A 5 5.94 -15.34 6.92
C THR A 5 4.78 -14.49 6.44
N LEU A 6 4.31 -14.74 5.22
CA LEU A 6 3.08 -14.19 4.67
C LEU A 6 2.05 -15.31 4.53
N THR A 7 0.93 -15.17 5.21
CA THR A 7 -0.20 -16.09 5.06
C THR A 7 -1.36 -15.37 4.39
N VAL A 8 -1.87 -15.93 3.31
CA VAL A 8 -3.04 -15.43 2.59
C VAL A 8 -4.22 -16.33 2.89
N VAL A 9 -5.29 -15.76 3.40
CA VAL A 9 -6.54 -16.49 3.68
C VAL A 9 -7.57 -16.11 2.63
N CYS A 10 -8.07 -17.09 1.89
CA CYS A 10 -9.10 -16.88 0.87
C CYS A 10 -10.14 -18.02 0.88
N ASP A 11 -11.39 -17.66 0.61
CA ASP A 11 -12.52 -18.62 0.59
C ASP A 11 -12.76 -19.23 -0.80
N GLY A 12 -12.03 -18.81 -1.82
CA GLY A 12 -12.21 -19.21 -3.22
C GLY A 12 -10.97 -19.80 -3.86
N GLU A 13 -10.81 -19.52 -5.15
CA GLU A 13 -9.64 -19.88 -5.95
C GLU A 13 -8.36 -19.28 -5.35
N MET A 14 -7.28 -20.06 -5.39
CA MET A 14 -6.00 -19.60 -4.85
C MET A 14 -5.44 -18.44 -5.68
N PRO A 15 -5.26 -17.26 -5.10
CA PRO A 15 -4.72 -16.14 -5.85
C PRO A 15 -3.25 -16.36 -6.19
N THR A 16 -2.86 -15.98 -7.39
CA THR A 16 -1.45 -15.90 -7.77
C THR A 16 -0.87 -14.59 -7.24
N ILE A 17 0.21 -14.66 -6.45
CA ILE A 17 0.84 -13.49 -5.83
C ILE A 17 2.27 -13.32 -6.37
N PRO A 18 2.44 -12.89 -7.63
CA PRO A 18 3.76 -12.83 -8.25
C PRO A 18 4.70 -11.82 -7.58
N ARG A 19 4.16 -10.73 -7.03
CA ARG A 19 4.96 -9.72 -6.32
C ARG A 19 5.55 -10.22 -5.01
N ALA A 20 4.87 -11.07 -4.27
CA ALA A 20 5.41 -11.65 -3.04
C ALA A 20 6.65 -12.50 -3.35
N ARG A 21 6.60 -13.33 -4.40
CA ARG A 21 7.75 -14.13 -4.85
C ARG A 21 8.92 -13.26 -5.33
N ALA A 22 8.63 -12.17 -6.05
CA ALA A 22 9.66 -11.22 -6.48
C ALA A 22 10.38 -10.53 -5.31
N LEU A 23 9.71 -10.41 -4.15
CA LEU A 23 10.28 -9.89 -2.91
C LEU A 23 10.93 -10.98 -2.03
N GLY A 24 11.04 -12.22 -2.53
CA GLY A 24 11.63 -13.35 -1.80
C GLY A 24 10.74 -13.89 -0.67
N VAL A 25 9.43 -13.64 -0.74
CA VAL A 25 8.46 -14.14 0.24
C VAL A 25 7.57 -15.19 -0.43
N ASP A 26 7.60 -16.43 0.08
CA ASP A 26 6.68 -17.47 -0.35
C ASP A 26 5.40 -17.42 0.48
N PRO A 27 4.26 -17.00 -0.13
CA PRO A 27 3.00 -16.93 0.59
C PRO A 27 2.42 -18.33 0.83
N VAL A 28 2.00 -18.57 2.05
CA VAL A 28 1.21 -19.76 2.40
C VAL A 28 -0.28 -19.40 2.23
N VAL A 29 -0.98 -20.11 1.34
CA VAL A 29 -2.40 -19.88 1.08
C VAL A 29 -3.24 -20.87 1.86
N MET A 30 -4.22 -20.39 2.61
CA MET A 30 -5.09 -21.16 3.50
C MET A 30 -6.55 -20.75 3.33
N ARG A 31 -7.48 -21.66 3.63
CA ARG A 31 -8.92 -21.38 3.67
C ARG A 31 -9.38 -20.78 5.01
N GLN A 32 -8.62 -21.00 6.06
CA GLN A 32 -8.94 -20.47 7.39
C GLN A 32 -7.71 -19.78 7.99
N PRO A 33 -7.90 -18.73 8.78
CA PRO A 33 -6.78 -18.07 9.45
C PRO A 33 -6.10 -19.05 10.41
N PRO A 34 -4.75 -19.13 10.36
CA PRO A 34 -4.00 -19.97 11.26
C PRO A 34 -4.11 -19.45 12.70
N LYS A 35 -4.00 -20.34 13.66
CA LYS A 35 -3.78 -19.93 15.06
C LYS A 35 -2.36 -19.36 15.15
N PHE A 36 -2.22 -18.17 15.68
CA PHE A 36 -0.93 -17.52 15.92
C PHE A 36 -0.81 -17.07 17.38
N THR A 37 0.41 -17.06 17.89
CA THR A 37 0.76 -16.69 19.28
C THR A 37 1.92 -15.71 19.28
N GLY A 38 1.83 -14.67 18.48
CA GLY A 38 2.88 -13.65 18.35
C GLY A 38 2.34 -12.41 17.67
N PRO A 39 3.14 -11.31 17.63
CA PRO A 39 2.72 -10.11 16.97
C PRO A 39 2.50 -10.38 15.47
N THR A 40 1.25 -10.29 15.05
CA THR A 40 0.82 -10.59 13.68
C THR A 40 0.05 -9.39 13.13
N LEU A 41 0.49 -8.89 11.97
CA LEU A 41 -0.27 -7.90 11.20
C LEU A 41 -1.34 -8.61 10.39
N ILE A 42 -2.57 -8.20 10.58
CA ILE A 42 -3.74 -8.70 9.86
C ILE A 42 -4.24 -7.55 8.97
N ALA A 43 -4.41 -7.80 7.70
CA ALA A 43 -4.94 -6.81 6.75
C ALA A 43 -5.88 -7.46 5.74
N SER A 44 -6.91 -6.74 5.33
CA SER A 44 -7.75 -7.14 4.19
C SER A 44 -6.99 -6.88 2.88
N ALA A 45 -7.14 -7.79 1.91
CA ALA A 45 -6.45 -7.69 0.62
C ALA A 45 -6.94 -6.50 -0.24
N ASN A 46 -8.15 -6.01 0.02
CA ASN A 46 -8.73 -4.87 -0.70
C ASN A 46 -8.48 -3.52 -0.01
N LEU A 47 -7.45 -3.42 0.80
CA LEU A 47 -7.09 -2.21 1.52
C LEU A 47 -5.83 -1.59 0.94
N LEU A 48 -5.92 -0.34 0.53
CA LEU A 48 -4.79 0.51 0.20
C LEU A 48 -4.38 1.28 1.45
N VAL A 49 -3.12 1.16 1.87
CA VAL A 49 -2.58 1.85 3.06
C VAL A 49 -1.16 2.29 2.76
N GLN A 50 -0.80 3.47 3.20
CA GLN A 50 0.56 3.98 3.09
C GLN A 50 1.52 3.21 4.01
N ARG A 51 2.78 3.17 3.58
CA ARG A 51 3.84 2.44 4.29
C ARG A 51 4.04 2.93 5.71
N GLU A 52 3.93 4.23 5.92
CA GLU A 52 4.13 4.93 7.19
C GLU A 52 3.12 4.47 8.24
N ASP A 53 1.85 4.30 7.83
CA ASP A 53 0.78 3.79 8.69
C ASP A 53 1.01 2.33 9.08
N VAL A 54 1.53 1.52 8.15
CA VAL A 54 1.89 0.13 8.45
C VAL A 54 3.06 0.06 9.44
N ILE A 55 4.07 0.93 9.28
CA ILE A 55 5.19 1.03 10.22
C ILE A 55 4.72 1.47 11.60
N ALA A 56 3.82 2.44 11.69
CA ALA A 56 3.22 2.89 12.95
C ALA A 56 2.47 1.73 13.63
N LEU A 57 1.66 0.97 12.90
CA LEU A 57 0.97 -0.20 13.44
C LEU A 57 1.92 -1.28 13.96
N ILE A 58 3.02 -1.53 13.26
CA ILE A 58 4.02 -2.53 13.69
C ILE A 58 4.71 -2.07 14.97
N LYS A 59 4.97 -0.78 15.10
CA LYS A 59 5.67 -0.20 16.27
C LYS A 59 4.76 -0.08 17.49
N ASP A 60 3.57 0.50 17.30
CA ASP A 60 2.70 0.91 18.39
C ASP A 60 1.57 -0.10 18.66
N GLY A 61 1.37 -1.02 17.73
CA GLY A 61 0.25 -1.97 17.76
C GLY A 61 -1.08 -1.30 17.38
N GLY A 62 -2.17 -2.02 17.61
CA GLY A 62 -3.50 -1.47 17.46
C GLY A 62 -4.15 -1.72 16.11
N ARG A 63 -5.16 -0.94 15.79
CA ARG A 63 -5.97 -0.99 14.57
C ARG A 63 -6.05 0.39 13.93
N LEU A 64 -5.88 0.44 12.62
CA LEU A 64 -5.96 1.68 11.88
C LEU A 64 -7.40 2.20 11.76
N ILE A 65 -7.57 3.50 11.90
CA ILE A 65 -8.81 4.20 11.64
C ILE A 65 -8.54 5.38 10.69
N THR A 66 -9.52 5.73 9.87
CA THR A 66 -9.46 6.95 9.07
C THR A 66 -9.56 8.19 9.97
N PRO A 67 -9.20 9.41 9.49
CA PRO A 67 -9.45 10.67 10.19
C PRO A 67 -10.92 10.85 10.58
N ASP A 68 -11.85 10.35 9.75
CA ASP A 68 -13.31 10.33 10.02
C ASP A 68 -13.75 9.27 11.03
N LYS A 69 -12.80 8.64 11.73
CA LYS A 69 -13.03 7.59 12.73
C LYS A 69 -13.66 6.30 12.18
N LYS A 70 -13.62 6.06 10.88
CA LYS A 70 -14.05 4.78 10.30
C LYS A 70 -12.99 3.70 10.58
N LEU A 71 -13.43 2.53 11.00
CA LEU A 71 -12.57 1.40 11.31
C LEU A 71 -12.10 0.72 10.03
N LEU A 72 -10.78 0.65 9.82
CA LEU A 72 -10.20 -0.07 8.71
C LEU A 72 -9.92 -1.54 9.06
N PRO A 73 -9.98 -2.45 8.10
CA PRO A 73 -9.74 -3.89 8.33
C PRO A 73 -8.23 -4.21 8.33
N ILE A 74 -7.45 -3.44 9.11
CA ILE A 74 -6.02 -3.66 9.33
C ILE A 74 -5.65 -3.38 10.77
N GLY A 75 -4.80 -4.22 11.35
CA GLY A 75 -4.30 -4.03 12.71
C GLY A 75 -3.33 -5.11 13.15
N MET A 76 -2.73 -4.86 14.30
CA MET A 76 -1.84 -5.80 14.98
C MET A 76 -2.62 -6.62 16.02
N ALA A 77 -2.39 -7.93 16.01
CA ALA A 77 -2.90 -8.83 17.04
C ALA A 77 -1.80 -9.78 17.52
N ARG A 78 -1.86 -10.19 18.78
CA ARG A 78 -0.92 -11.17 19.34
C ARG A 78 -1.50 -12.59 19.40
N LYS A 79 -2.81 -12.70 19.30
CA LYS A 79 -3.54 -13.96 19.33
C LYS A 79 -4.86 -13.80 18.57
N LEU A 80 -5.25 -14.84 17.86
CA LEU A 80 -6.58 -14.88 17.24
C LEU A 80 -7.61 -15.24 18.31
N ASP A 81 -8.55 -14.33 18.57
CA ASP A 81 -9.63 -14.50 19.54
C ASP A 81 -10.97 -14.50 18.82
N GLY A 82 -11.43 -15.67 18.46
CA GLY A 82 -12.61 -15.84 17.63
C GLY A 82 -12.35 -15.55 16.16
N THR A 83 -13.13 -14.65 15.58
CA THR A 83 -12.94 -14.21 14.18
C THR A 83 -11.91 -13.08 14.09
N VAL A 84 -11.33 -12.91 12.89
CA VAL A 84 -10.42 -11.77 12.58
C VAL A 84 -11.07 -10.42 12.93
N ALA A 85 -12.35 -10.25 12.58
CA ALA A 85 -13.08 -9.03 12.86
C ALA A 85 -13.28 -8.78 14.38
N GLN A 86 -13.53 -9.81 15.16
CA GLN A 86 -13.65 -9.72 16.63
C GLN A 86 -12.30 -9.39 17.27
N THR A 87 -11.23 -10.02 16.80
CA THR A 87 -9.86 -9.76 17.26
C THR A 87 -9.48 -8.30 17.03
N LEU A 88 -9.73 -7.76 15.83
CA LEU A 88 -9.44 -6.37 15.51
C LEU A 88 -10.31 -5.35 16.25
N LYS A 89 -11.54 -5.71 16.63
CA LYS A 89 -12.41 -4.81 17.42
C LYS A 89 -11.87 -4.49 18.81
N LYS A 90 -11.11 -5.40 19.39
CA LYS A 90 -10.53 -5.26 20.76
C LYS A 90 -9.23 -4.47 20.77
N SER A 91 -8.63 -4.19 19.59
CA SER A 91 -7.37 -3.47 19.50
C SER A 91 -7.53 -1.96 19.74
N SER A 92 -6.47 -1.32 20.24
CA SER A 92 -6.38 0.14 20.34
C SER A 92 -6.53 0.78 18.95
N ARG A 93 -6.89 2.08 18.90
CA ARG A 93 -7.13 2.78 17.65
C ARG A 93 -5.95 3.68 17.34
N VAL A 94 -5.43 3.58 16.12
CA VAL A 94 -4.37 4.42 15.58
C VAL A 94 -4.94 5.18 14.38
N ILE A 95 -4.83 6.50 14.39
CA ILE A 95 -5.32 7.34 13.30
C ILE A 95 -4.33 7.26 12.15
N SER A 96 -4.84 6.99 10.93
CA SER A 96 -4.03 7.06 9.72
C SER A 96 -3.55 8.50 9.49
N ALA A 97 -2.28 8.65 9.20
CA ALA A 97 -1.66 9.93 8.82
C ALA A 97 -1.66 10.15 7.30
N GLY A 98 -1.92 9.10 6.54
CA GLY A 98 -1.87 9.12 5.09
C GLY A 98 -3.15 8.62 4.44
N VAL A 99 -3.02 8.21 3.17
CA VAL A 99 -4.13 7.61 2.42
C VAL A 99 -4.39 6.20 2.94
N ALA A 100 -5.59 5.97 3.42
CA ALA A 100 -6.04 4.67 3.89
C ALA A 100 -7.48 4.41 3.43
N LEU A 101 -7.62 3.67 2.33
CA LEU A 101 -8.89 3.46 1.63
C LEU A 101 -9.15 1.98 1.40
N ARG A 102 -10.42 1.61 1.48
CA ARG A 102 -10.87 0.29 1.07
C ARG A 102 -11.29 0.34 -0.40
N VAL A 103 -10.68 -0.48 -1.22
CA VAL A 103 -10.93 -0.55 -2.68
C VAL A 103 -11.84 -1.73 -2.94
N GLU A 104 -13.07 -1.48 -3.34
CA GLU A 104 -14.07 -2.53 -3.61
C GLU A 104 -14.37 -2.69 -5.10
N ASP A 105 -14.16 -1.63 -5.87
CA ASP A 105 -14.41 -1.61 -7.31
C ASP A 105 -13.38 -0.77 -8.08
N ASN A 106 -13.47 -0.78 -9.41
CA ASN A 106 -12.56 -0.04 -10.27
C ASN A 106 -12.70 1.49 -10.12
N PHE A 107 -13.86 1.99 -9.73
CA PHE A 107 -14.08 3.41 -9.50
C PHE A 107 -13.34 3.86 -8.24
N MET A 108 -13.46 3.10 -7.15
CA MET A 108 -12.70 3.35 -5.92
C MET A 108 -11.20 3.19 -6.13
N ALA A 109 -10.77 2.27 -7.01
CA ALA A 109 -9.36 2.14 -7.37
C ALA A 109 -8.83 3.40 -8.08
N ALA A 110 -9.59 3.96 -9.00
CA ALA A 110 -9.22 5.20 -9.68
C ALA A 110 -9.17 6.39 -8.72
N MET A 111 -10.15 6.52 -7.83
CA MET A 111 -10.14 7.56 -6.79
C MET A 111 -8.93 7.41 -5.86
N ALA A 112 -8.62 6.19 -5.44
CA ALA A 112 -7.48 5.91 -4.58
C ALA A 112 -6.15 6.24 -5.28
N GLU A 113 -6.06 5.98 -6.58
CA GLU A 113 -4.90 6.36 -7.39
C GLU A 113 -4.74 7.89 -7.45
N ASP A 114 -5.81 8.64 -7.71
CA ASP A 114 -5.75 10.09 -7.76
C ASP A 114 -5.37 10.70 -6.39
N GLU A 115 -5.90 10.17 -5.30
CA GLU A 115 -5.53 10.60 -3.94
C GLU A 115 -4.05 10.30 -3.62
N LEU A 116 -3.53 9.14 -4.06
CA LEU A 116 -2.09 8.85 -3.94
C LEU A 116 -1.25 9.85 -4.74
N TRP A 117 -1.66 10.21 -5.96
CA TRP A 117 -0.96 11.20 -6.76
C TRP A 117 -0.92 12.58 -6.09
N GLU A 118 -1.98 12.96 -5.37
CA GLU A 118 -2.02 14.21 -4.60
C GLU A 118 -1.05 14.20 -3.42
N THR A 119 -0.93 13.06 -2.72
CA THR A 119 -0.02 12.94 -1.57
C THR A 119 1.46 12.89 -1.96
N MET A 120 1.79 12.59 -3.22
CA MET A 120 3.18 12.61 -3.72
C MET A 120 3.76 14.02 -3.88
N GLY A 121 2.99 15.05 -3.53
CA GLY A 121 3.42 16.45 -3.54
C GLY A 121 4.35 16.80 -2.38
N SER A 122 5.40 17.58 -2.65
CA SER A 122 6.26 18.17 -1.63
C SER A 122 5.86 19.62 -1.35
N SER A 123 5.86 20.01 -0.07
CA SER A 123 5.62 21.40 0.33
C SER A 123 6.77 22.37 -0.07
N THR A 124 7.89 21.83 -0.52
CA THR A 124 9.08 22.58 -0.96
C THR A 124 9.15 22.81 -2.47
N ASP A 125 8.13 22.35 -3.21
CA ASP A 125 8.14 22.49 -4.66
C ASP A 125 7.94 23.95 -5.08
N GLY A 126 8.74 24.40 -6.04
CA GLY A 126 8.63 25.72 -6.65
C GLY A 126 7.39 25.85 -7.55
N LEU A 127 7.06 27.11 -7.91
CA LEU A 127 5.92 27.40 -8.80
C LEU A 127 6.00 26.65 -10.14
N VAL A 128 7.21 26.52 -10.71
CA VAL A 128 7.43 25.81 -11.97
C VAL A 128 7.14 24.31 -11.82
N ASP A 129 7.56 23.73 -10.69
CA ASP A 129 7.30 22.31 -10.42
C ASP A 129 5.80 22.05 -10.24
N THR A 130 5.11 22.92 -9.52
CA THR A 130 3.69 22.75 -9.26
C THR A 130 2.83 22.97 -10.51
N CYS A 131 3.15 24.01 -11.30
CA CYS A 131 2.30 24.41 -12.44
C CYS A 131 2.64 23.67 -13.74
N PHE A 132 3.86 23.21 -13.92
CA PHE A 132 4.32 22.63 -15.19
C PHE A 132 4.87 21.22 -15.05
N ASN A 133 5.88 21.01 -14.21
CA ASN A 133 6.56 19.70 -14.14
C ASN A 133 5.63 18.61 -13.61
N ARG A 134 4.80 18.90 -12.60
CA ARG A 134 3.86 17.91 -12.02
C ARG A 134 2.75 17.47 -12.96
N PRO A 135 1.99 18.38 -13.62
CA PRO A 135 0.95 17.94 -14.55
C PRO A 135 1.53 17.13 -15.71
N VAL A 136 2.63 17.58 -16.30
CA VAL A 136 3.32 16.88 -17.39
C VAL A 136 3.89 15.55 -16.90
N GLY A 137 4.54 15.53 -15.74
CA GLY A 137 5.08 14.32 -15.12
C GLY A 137 4.00 13.29 -14.80
N ARG A 138 2.82 13.71 -14.30
CA ARG A 138 1.68 12.80 -14.04
C ARG A 138 1.19 12.13 -15.31
N VAL A 139 0.97 12.90 -16.39
CA VAL A 139 0.52 12.34 -17.67
C VAL A 139 1.54 11.36 -18.21
N LEU A 140 2.82 11.74 -18.20
CA LEU A 140 3.91 10.89 -18.69
C LEU A 140 4.04 9.62 -17.84
N SER A 141 3.97 9.72 -16.53
CA SER A 141 4.04 8.57 -15.62
C SER A 141 2.84 7.63 -15.79
N LYS A 142 1.62 8.16 -15.94
CA LYS A 142 0.41 7.35 -16.23
C LYS A 142 0.56 6.59 -17.56
N LEU A 143 1.14 7.20 -18.58
CA LEU A 143 1.43 6.53 -19.84
C LEU A 143 2.50 5.44 -19.69
N LEU A 144 3.58 5.73 -18.95
CA LEU A 144 4.69 4.80 -18.77
C LEU A 144 4.34 3.58 -17.91
N ILE A 145 3.45 3.71 -16.93
CA ILE A 145 2.99 2.60 -16.08
C ILE A 145 2.37 1.45 -16.91
N HIS A 146 1.73 1.78 -18.03
CA HIS A 146 1.14 0.79 -18.93
C HIS A 146 2.14 0.21 -19.95
N THR A 147 3.40 0.61 -19.89
CA THR A 147 4.47 0.14 -20.78
C THR A 147 5.46 -0.75 -20.02
N SER A 148 6.31 -1.47 -20.76
CA SER A 148 7.40 -2.26 -20.18
C SER A 148 8.65 -1.42 -19.88
N VAL A 149 8.56 -0.10 -20.00
CA VAL A 149 9.69 0.81 -19.76
C VAL A 149 10.01 0.90 -18.27
N THR A 150 11.24 0.64 -17.92
CA THR A 150 11.72 0.71 -16.54
C THR A 150 12.14 2.13 -16.15
N PRO A 151 12.07 2.50 -14.85
CA PRO A 151 12.55 3.82 -14.39
C PRO A 151 14.00 4.12 -14.79
N ASN A 152 14.86 3.09 -14.81
CA ASN A 152 16.25 3.24 -15.22
C ASN A 152 16.38 3.63 -16.70
N GLN A 153 15.56 3.05 -17.57
CA GLN A 153 15.54 3.40 -19.00
C GLN A 153 15.12 4.84 -19.22
N VAL A 154 14.12 5.32 -18.46
CA VAL A 154 13.69 6.73 -18.49
C VAL A 154 14.83 7.65 -18.07
N SER A 155 15.55 7.32 -17.00
CA SER A 155 16.69 8.10 -16.50
C SER A 155 17.83 8.16 -17.52
N VAL A 156 18.16 7.03 -18.15
CA VAL A 156 19.20 6.96 -19.21
C VAL A 156 18.78 7.82 -20.40
N PHE A 157 17.53 7.72 -20.85
CA PHE A 157 17.01 8.51 -21.96
C PHE A 157 17.07 10.02 -21.65
N ALA A 158 16.61 10.42 -20.44
CA ALA A 158 16.67 11.81 -20.00
C ALA A 158 18.10 12.35 -19.97
N THR A 159 19.07 11.53 -19.53
CA THR A 159 20.48 11.88 -19.52
C THR A 159 21.03 12.08 -20.94
N ILE A 160 20.71 11.19 -21.88
CA ILE A 160 21.12 11.29 -23.28
C ILE A 160 20.57 12.58 -23.92
N VAL A 161 19.29 12.87 -23.69
CA VAL A 161 18.67 14.12 -24.19
C VAL A 161 19.32 15.34 -23.57
N GLY A 162 19.59 15.34 -22.26
CA GLY A 162 20.24 16.43 -21.55
C GLY A 162 21.65 16.70 -22.04
N VAL A 163 22.44 15.65 -22.27
CA VAL A 163 23.82 15.80 -22.83
C VAL A 163 23.79 16.23 -24.29
N GLY A 164 22.81 15.77 -25.08
CA GLY A 164 22.69 16.16 -26.49
C GLY A 164 22.16 17.59 -26.70
N ALA A 165 21.58 18.20 -25.68
CA ALA A 165 21.06 19.57 -25.69
C ALA A 165 22.06 20.60 -25.13
N ALA A 166 23.18 20.16 -24.56
CA ALA A 166 24.25 21.00 -24.01
C ALA A 166 25.34 21.25 -25.05
#